data_68d2175b0b3bfa0c4409b85e1e6dc705
#
_entry.id   68d2175b0b3bfa0c4409b85e1e6dc705
#
_cell.length_a   1.000
_cell.length_b   1.000
_cell.length_c   1.000
_cell.angle_alpha   90.00
_cell.angle_beta   90.00
_cell.angle_gamma   90.00
#
_symmetry.space_group_name_H-M   'P 1'
#
loop_
_entity.id
_entity.type
_entity.pdbx_description
1 polymer ?
#
loop_
_entity_poly.entity_id
_entity_poly.type
_entity_poly.pdbx_seq_one_letter_code
_entity_poly.pdbx_strand_id
1 'polypeptide(L)'
;MAKRKLGGLGKGLDSLFEDLPMTEDASPDLTRLPVREIEPDPDQPRKNFDEDAMAALAESIGENGLLQPIAVRAKKTGPGYVIIAGERRWRAARMAGLDEVPVLIKDVTDEQAAALALIENLQREDLDPIEVAEGCKKLIERYGLTQEEAAKRLGKSRSAITNAMRLLNLPEYVRDQVRTGDISAGHAKALLSLGSPEQMSAAADQIIAKDMSVRQAEALCRKMSKPPKPAKEEDAFTRPVLAVEVEGALKETTGSEVHVDYKGGKGVLHIAFYSDAQLQQFAGLLGQYDPEQAAEAADPSGESEA
;
A
#
# COMPACT_ATOMS: atom_id res chain seq x y z
N MET A 1 26.83 -10.96 -26.63
CA MET A 1 25.41 -10.65 -27.02
C MET A 1 25.14 -9.20 -26.70
N ALA A 2 25.02 -8.37 -27.72
CA ALA A 2 24.85 -6.91 -27.58
C ALA A 2 23.43 -6.57 -27.16
N LYS A 3 23.29 -5.88 -26.00
CA LYS A 3 22.01 -5.26 -25.57
C LYS A 3 21.66 -4.14 -26.54
N ARG A 4 20.62 -4.32 -27.36
CA ARG A 4 19.99 -3.25 -28.12
C ARG A 4 19.46 -2.20 -27.12
N LYS A 5 20.05 -1.01 -27.10
CA LYS A 5 19.48 0.19 -26.52
C LYS A 5 18.19 0.51 -27.31
N LEU A 6 17.03 0.28 -26.71
CA LEU A 6 15.80 0.93 -27.15
C LEU A 6 15.95 2.42 -26.80
N GLY A 7 16.29 3.21 -27.79
CA GLY A 7 16.42 4.65 -27.63
C GLY A 7 15.13 5.35 -27.96
N GLY A 8 14.67 6.22 -27.06
CA GLY A 8 14.20 7.48 -27.54
C GLY A 8 12.72 7.84 -27.50
N LEU A 9 11.78 7.07 -26.94
CA LEU A 9 10.40 7.59 -26.80
C LEU A 9 10.30 8.70 -25.71
N GLY A 10 11.13 8.64 -24.67
CA GLY A 10 11.09 9.61 -23.56
C GLY A 10 11.36 11.05 -23.97
N LYS A 11 12.34 11.29 -24.84
CA LYS A 11 12.70 12.65 -25.29
C LYS A 11 11.68 13.28 -26.25
N GLY A 12 11.02 12.47 -27.09
CA GLY A 12 9.97 12.97 -28.00
C GLY A 12 8.65 13.27 -27.29
N LEU A 13 8.37 12.59 -26.17
CA LEU A 13 7.18 12.85 -25.38
C LEU A 13 7.31 14.08 -24.49
N ASP A 14 8.50 14.41 -23.98
CA ASP A 14 8.70 15.61 -23.16
C ASP A 14 8.37 16.91 -23.90
N SER A 15 8.79 17.04 -25.17
CA SER A 15 8.44 18.22 -25.97
C SER A 15 6.95 18.38 -26.27
N LEU A 16 6.19 17.29 -26.23
CA LEU A 16 4.75 17.32 -26.47
C LEU A 16 3.94 17.70 -25.22
N PHE A 17 4.54 17.54 -24.03
CA PHE A 17 3.89 17.92 -22.77
C PHE A 17 4.23 19.35 -22.33
N GLU A 18 5.36 19.91 -22.80
CA GLU A 18 5.68 21.33 -22.61
C GLU A 18 4.66 22.24 -23.32
N ASP A 19 4.00 21.74 -24.38
CA ASP A 19 2.96 22.43 -25.13
C ASP A 19 1.51 22.19 -24.65
N LEU A 20 1.30 21.45 -23.56
CA LEU A 20 -0.01 21.39 -22.93
C LEU A 20 -0.15 22.59 -21.98
N PRO A 21 -0.98 23.60 -22.31
CA PRO A 21 -1.15 24.74 -21.42
C PRO A 21 -1.87 24.29 -20.14
N MET A 22 -1.10 24.06 -19.09
CA MET A 22 -1.57 24.03 -17.70
C MET A 22 -1.58 25.44 -17.09
N THR A 23 -1.28 26.48 -17.90
CA THR A 23 -1.31 27.91 -17.53
C THR A 23 -1.98 28.71 -18.62
N GLU A 24 -2.79 29.68 -18.23
CA GLU A 24 -3.71 30.51 -19.03
C GLU A 24 -3.06 31.43 -20.12
N ASP A 25 -1.75 31.34 -20.39
CA ASP A 25 -1.03 32.33 -21.20
C ASP A 25 -0.38 31.85 -22.52
N ALA A 26 -0.61 30.63 -22.96
CA ALA A 26 -0.17 30.18 -24.28
C ALA A 26 -1.40 29.93 -25.15
N SER A 27 -1.72 30.79 -26.10
CA SER A 27 -2.75 30.58 -27.14
C SER A 27 -2.28 29.44 -28.05
N PRO A 28 -2.74 28.19 -27.88
CA PRO A 28 -2.47 27.15 -28.86
C PRO A 28 -3.20 27.53 -30.14
N ASP A 29 -2.69 27.12 -31.29
CA ASP A 29 -3.38 27.24 -32.57
C ASP A 29 -4.71 26.47 -32.52
N LEU A 30 -5.74 27.14 -31.99
CA LEU A 30 -7.10 26.65 -31.92
C LEU A 30 -7.67 26.65 -33.33
N THR A 31 -7.76 25.47 -33.93
CA THR A 31 -8.40 25.26 -35.23
C THR A 31 -9.85 24.81 -35.00
N ARG A 32 -10.77 25.29 -35.80
CA ARG A 32 -12.14 24.74 -35.84
C ARG A 32 -12.23 23.66 -36.93
N LEU A 33 -12.76 22.52 -36.57
CA LEU A 33 -12.97 21.41 -37.49
C LEU A 33 -14.45 21.02 -37.52
N PRO A 34 -14.96 20.62 -38.71
CA PRO A 34 -16.27 20.01 -38.79
C PRO A 34 -16.38 18.74 -37.95
N VAL A 35 -17.43 18.62 -37.13
CA VAL A 35 -17.67 17.49 -36.24
C VAL A 35 -17.65 16.15 -36.96
N ARG A 36 -18.11 16.15 -38.26
CA ARG A 36 -18.13 14.96 -39.11
C ARG A 36 -16.74 14.46 -39.54
N GLU A 37 -15.71 15.29 -39.47
CA GLU A 37 -14.31 14.92 -39.81
C GLU A 37 -13.55 14.32 -38.64
N ILE A 38 -14.18 14.29 -37.48
CA ILE A 38 -13.61 13.78 -36.23
C ILE A 38 -14.26 12.45 -35.88
N GLU A 39 -13.45 11.43 -35.61
CA GLU A 39 -13.92 10.10 -35.24
C GLU A 39 -13.35 9.69 -33.87
N PRO A 40 -14.10 8.90 -33.06
CA PRO A 40 -13.59 8.36 -31.83
C PRO A 40 -12.51 7.31 -32.11
N ASP A 41 -11.56 7.15 -31.18
CA ASP A 41 -10.58 6.08 -31.25
C ASP A 41 -11.27 4.74 -30.91
N PRO A 42 -11.19 3.71 -31.75
CA PRO A 42 -11.81 2.41 -31.48
C PRO A 42 -11.26 1.70 -30.23
N ASP A 43 -10.03 2.04 -29.81
CA ASP A 43 -9.35 1.46 -28.64
C ASP A 43 -9.67 2.19 -27.33
N GLN A 44 -10.59 3.16 -27.31
CA GLN A 44 -10.99 3.88 -26.11
C GLN A 44 -11.61 2.96 -25.06
N PRO A 45 -11.13 2.99 -23.80
CA PRO A 45 -11.57 2.08 -22.75
C PRO A 45 -13.00 2.36 -22.26
N ARG A 46 -13.50 3.61 -22.42
CA ARG A 46 -14.81 4.01 -21.88
C ARG A 46 -15.92 3.73 -22.87
N LYS A 47 -16.69 2.66 -22.65
CA LYS A 47 -17.84 2.28 -23.48
C LYS A 47 -19.19 2.70 -22.91
N ASN A 48 -19.28 2.93 -21.60
CA ASN A 48 -20.52 3.29 -20.94
C ASN A 48 -20.52 4.79 -20.61
N PHE A 49 -21.52 5.49 -21.12
CA PHE A 49 -21.79 6.90 -20.86
C PHE A 49 -23.18 6.99 -20.20
N ASP A 50 -23.26 7.68 -19.10
CA ASP A 50 -24.52 8.02 -18.46
C ASP A 50 -25.30 8.97 -19.39
N GLU A 51 -26.49 8.55 -19.81
CA GLU A 51 -27.34 9.27 -20.78
C GLU A 51 -27.80 10.63 -20.24
N ASP A 52 -28.18 10.69 -18.97
CA ASP A 52 -28.64 11.92 -18.33
C ASP A 52 -27.49 12.95 -18.22
N ALA A 53 -26.31 12.49 -17.80
CA ALA A 53 -25.12 13.33 -17.74
C ALA A 53 -24.61 13.76 -19.12
N MET A 54 -24.90 12.99 -20.19
CA MET A 54 -24.58 13.36 -21.56
C MET A 54 -25.59 14.38 -22.10
N ALA A 55 -26.88 14.25 -21.80
CA ALA A 55 -27.92 15.20 -22.20
C ALA A 55 -27.67 16.60 -21.57
N ALA A 56 -27.39 16.64 -20.26
CA ALA A 56 -27.06 17.90 -19.59
C ALA A 56 -25.82 18.57 -20.18
N LEU A 57 -24.79 17.79 -20.52
CA LEU A 57 -23.58 18.31 -21.18
C LEU A 57 -23.88 18.84 -22.59
N ALA A 58 -24.76 18.15 -23.35
CA ALA A 58 -25.16 18.58 -24.70
C ALA A 58 -25.95 19.89 -24.65
N GLU A 59 -26.86 20.05 -23.69
CA GLU A 59 -27.61 21.29 -23.48
C GLU A 59 -26.65 22.45 -23.15
N SER A 60 -25.74 22.28 -22.21
CA SER A 60 -24.74 23.29 -21.85
C SER A 60 -23.85 23.68 -23.04
N ILE A 61 -23.45 22.71 -23.88
CA ILE A 61 -22.64 22.97 -25.08
C ILE A 61 -23.47 23.68 -26.16
N GLY A 62 -24.78 23.37 -26.27
CA GLY A 62 -25.68 24.06 -27.18
C GLY A 62 -25.86 25.54 -26.87
N GLU A 63 -25.90 25.90 -25.58
CA GLU A 63 -26.05 27.28 -25.12
C GLU A 63 -24.74 28.07 -25.14
N ASN A 64 -23.63 27.49 -24.66
CA ASN A 64 -22.38 28.20 -24.39
C ASN A 64 -21.25 27.89 -25.38
N GLY A 65 -21.49 26.92 -26.29
CA GLY A 65 -20.44 26.38 -27.13
C GLY A 65 -19.47 25.48 -26.35
N LEU A 66 -18.47 24.98 -27.07
CA LEU A 66 -17.42 24.13 -26.46
C LEU A 66 -16.30 25.02 -25.93
N LEU A 67 -16.23 25.21 -24.61
CA LEU A 67 -15.22 26.06 -23.95
C LEU A 67 -13.82 25.42 -23.95
N GLN A 68 -13.74 24.09 -23.80
CA GLN A 68 -12.48 23.37 -23.83
C GLN A 68 -12.31 22.61 -25.15
N PRO A 69 -11.20 22.78 -25.89
CA PRO A 69 -11.00 22.13 -27.19
C PRO A 69 -10.88 20.61 -27.05
N ILE A 70 -11.19 19.91 -28.12
CA ILE A 70 -10.99 18.47 -28.26
C ILE A 70 -9.58 18.24 -28.79
N ALA A 71 -8.79 17.38 -28.14
CA ALA A 71 -7.47 17.01 -28.65
C ALA A 71 -7.63 15.91 -29.70
N VAL A 72 -7.08 16.18 -30.90
CA VAL A 72 -7.19 15.30 -32.05
C VAL A 72 -5.83 15.12 -32.74
N ARG A 73 -5.68 14.04 -33.50
CA ARG A 73 -4.55 13.80 -34.42
C ARG A 73 -5.09 13.50 -35.82
N ALA A 74 -4.27 13.78 -36.83
CA ALA A 74 -4.60 13.40 -38.18
C ALA A 74 -4.65 11.86 -38.32
N LYS A 75 -5.55 11.36 -39.14
CA LYS A 75 -5.60 9.93 -39.54
C LYS A 75 -4.35 9.59 -40.34
N LYS A 76 -3.83 8.38 -40.16
CA LYS A 76 -2.74 7.84 -40.99
C LYS A 76 -3.17 7.50 -42.40
N THR A 77 -4.43 7.11 -42.52
CA THR A 77 -4.98 6.63 -43.79
C THR A 77 -6.27 7.42 -44.12
N GLY A 78 -6.24 8.20 -45.18
CA GLY A 78 -7.38 9.01 -45.61
C GLY A 78 -7.52 10.36 -44.87
N PRO A 79 -8.51 11.18 -45.27
CA PRO A 79 -8.78 12.46 -44.63
C PRO A 79 -9.48 12.28 -43.28
N GLY A 80 -9.32 13.24 -42.36
CA GLY A 80 -10.01 13.31 -41.08
C GLY A 80 -9.09 13.15 -39.88
N TYR A 81 -9.69 13.18 -38.70
CA TYR A 81 -9.01 13.24 -37.42
C TYR A 81 -9.52 12.18 -36.45
N VAL A 82 -8.69 11.72 -35.55
CA VAL A 82 -9.04 10.79 -34.47
C VAL A 82 -8.89 11.49 -33.13
N ILE A 83 -9.85 11.29 -32.23
CA ILE A 83 -9.86 11.88 -30.90
C ILE A 83 -8.77 11.23 -30.05
N ILE A 84 -7.91 12.04 -29.45
CA ILE A 84 -6.96 11.64 -28.40
C ILE A 84 -7.63 11.77 -27.03
N ALA A 85 -8.26 12.94 -26.78
CA ALA A 85 -8.93 13.27 -25.53
C ALA A 85 -10.14 14.17 -25.75
N GLY A 86 -11.19 14.00 -24.93
CA GLY A 86 -12.40 14.81 -25.02
C GLY A 86 -13.58 14.13 -25.75
N GLU A 87 -13.67 12.80 -25.79
CA GLU A 87 -14.75 12.06 -26.48
C GLU A 87 -16.15 12.45 -25.97
N ARG A 88 -16.32 12.65 -24.63
CA ARG A 88 -17.62 13.12 -24.08
C ARG A 88 -18.04 14.46 -24.68
N ARG A 89 -17.09 15.38 -24.80
CA ARG A 89 -17.32 16.72 -25.39
C ARG A 89 -17.70 16.62 -26.87
N TRP A 90 -17.01 15.75 -27.61
CA TRP A 90 -17.34 15.52 -29.01
C TRP A 90 -18.73 14.91 -29.19
N ARG A 91 -19.09 13.88 -28.38
CA ARG A 91 -20.44 13.28 -28.42
C ARG A 91 -21.51 14.28 -28.07
N ALA A 92 -21.31 15.05 -27.00
CA ALA A 92 -22.26 16.07 -26.58
C ALA A 92 -22.40 17.20 -27.62
N ALA A 93 -21.31 17.66 -28.26
CA ALA A 93 -21.34 18.63 -29.34
C ALA A 93 -22.14 18.10 -30.57
N ARG A 94 -21.96 16.81 -30.86
CA ARG A 94 -22.75 16.13 -31.93
C ARG A 94 -24.23 16.05 -31.57
N MET A 95 -24.56 15.74 -30.30
CA MET A 95 -25.96 15.72 -29.82
C MET A 95 -26.57 17.11 -29.80
N ALA A 96 -25.79 18.15 -29.49
CA ALA A 96 -26.22 19.57 -29.56
C ALA A 96 -26.34 20.11 -30.98
N GLY A 97 -25.96 19.32 -32.02
CA GLY A 97 -26.07 19.72 -33.41
C GLY A 97 -25.04 20.76 -33.85
N LEU A 98 -23.90 20.86 -33.23
CA LEU A 98 -22.83 21.77 -33.65
C LEU A 98 -22.20 21.27 -34.98
N ASP A 99 -22.04 22.17 -35.95
CA ASP A 99 -21.35 21.88 -37.20
C ASP A 99 -19.86 21.78 -37.04
N GLU A 100 -19.26 22.67 -36.20
CA GLU A 100 -17.83 22.79 -35.98
C GLU A 100 -17.51 22.87 -34.47
N VAL A 101 -16.35 22.33 -34.10
CA VAL A 101 -15.84 22.36 -32.74
C VAL A 101 -14.40 22.85 -32.71
N PRO A 102 -13.99 23.56 -31.62
CA PRO A 102 -12.60 23.92 -31.42
C PRO A 102 -11.79 22.66 -31.09
N VAL A 103 -10.66 22.50 -31.79
CA VAL A 103 -9.77 21.35 -31.63
C VAL A 103 -8.33 21.82 -31.44
N LEU A 104 -7.57 20.98 -30.76
CA LEU A 104 -6.12 21.06 -30.68
C LEU A 104 -5.54 19.90 -31.49
N ILE A 105 -4.96 20.20 -32.64
CA ILE A 105 -4.33 19.19 -33.50
C ILE A 105 -2.94 18.88 -32.91
N LYS A 106 -2.69 17.60 -32.61
CA LYS A 106 -1.39 17.11 -32.14
C LYS A 106 -0.76 16.24 -33.21
N ASP A 107 0.48 16.55 -33.56
CA ASP A 107 1.29 15.71 -34.44
C ASP A 107 1.98 14.63 -33.60
N VAL A 108 1.25 13.55 -33.36
CA VAL A 108 1.68 12.45 -32.48
C VAL A 108 1.51 11.11 -33.15
N THR A 109 2.39 10.16 -32.84
CA THR A 109 2.22 8.75 -33.26
C THR A 109 1.05 8.10 -32.49
N ASP A 110 0.56 6.95 -32.98
CA ASP A 110 -0.49 6.19 -32.28
C ASP A 110 -0.07 5.80 -30.87
N GLU A 111 1.19 5.41 -30.68
CA GLU A 111 1.74 5.06 -29.36
C GLU A 111 1.76 6.27 -28.41
N GLN A 112 2.13 7.43 -28.94
CA GLN A 112 2.13 8.68 -28.16
C GLN A 112 0.70 9.12 -27.83
N ALA A 113 -0.21 9.03 -28.78
CA ALA A 113 -1.63 9.34 -28.56
C ALA A 113 -2.25 8.43 -27.50
N ALA A 114 -1.97 7.12 -27.57
CA ALA A 114 -2.44 6.15 -26.59
C ALA A 114 -1.82 6.40 -25.18
N ALA A 115 -0.55 6.81 -25.11
CA ALA A 115 0.08 7.20 -23.84
C ALA A 115 -0.57 8.45 -23.25
N LEU A 116 -0.87 9.48 -24.09
CA LEU A 116 -1.55 10.69 -23.66
C LEU A 116 -2.96 10.41 -23.14
N ALA A 117 -3.73 9.58 -23.84
CA ALA A 117 -5.06 9.17 -23.41
C ALA A 117 -5.02 8.39 -22.10
N LEU A 118 -4.01 7.53 -21.90
CA LEU A 118 -3.83 6.81 -20.65
C LEU A 118 -3.47 7.75 -19.49
N ILE A 119 -2.62 8.74 -19.71
CA ILE A 119 -2.24 9.74 -18.71
C ILE A 119 -3.46 10.57 -18.30
N GLU A 120 -4.25 11.06 -19.28
CA GLU A 120 -5.48 11.81 -19.00
C GLU A 120 -6.44 10.96 -18.15
N ASN A 121 -6.65 9.70 -18.52
CA ASN A 121 -7.50 8.81 -17.75
C ASN A 121 -6.97 8.58 -16.32
N LEU A 122 -5.65 8.46 -16.12
CA LEU A 122 -5.03 8.28 -14.80
C LEU A 122 -5.04 9.53 -13.91
N GLN A 123 -5.33 10.70 -14.46
CA GLN A 123 -5.50 11.95 -13.72
C GLN A 123 -6.92 12.12 -13.15
N ARG A 124 -7.84 11.20 -13.45
CA ARG A 124 -9.18 11.22 -12.88
C ARG A 124 -9.15 10.92 -11.39
N GLU A 125 -10.08 11.52 -10.64
CA GLU A 125 -10.17 11.37 -9.19
C GLU A 125 -10.91 10.10 -8.73
N ASP A 126 -11.68 9.49 -9.64
CA ASP A 126 -12.59 8.37 -9.36
C ASP A 126 -12.00 6.97 -9.62
N LEU A 127 -10.68 6.87 -9.83
CA LEU A 127 -10.00 5.59 -10.08
C LEU A 127 -9.73 4.82 -8.80
N ASP A 128 -9.92 3.51 -8.86
CA ASP A 128 -9.47 2.64 -7.77
C ASP A 128 -7.93 2.50 -7.75
N PRO A 129 -7.34 2.17 -6.56
CA PRO A 129 -5.88 2.08 -6.43
C PRO A 129 -5.23 1.03 -7.33
N ILE A 130 -5.95 -0.03 -7.71
CA ILE A 130 -5.44 -1.10 -8.60
C ILE A 130 -5.45 -0.62 -10.04
N GLU A 131 -6.49 0.11 -10.49
CA GLU A 131 -6.52 0.74 -11.81
C GLU A 131 -5.36 1.72 -12.00
N VAL A 132 -5.10 2.56 -10.99
CA VAL A 132 -3.94 3.47 -11.00
C VAL A 132 -2.63 2.68 -11.12
N ALA A 133 -2.49 1.57 -10.38
CA ALA A 133 -1.30 0.73 -10.42
C ALA A 133 -1.09 0.08 -11.80
N GLU A 134 -2.17 -0.46 -12.40
CA GLU A 134 -2.15 -1.07 -13.74
C GLU A 134 -1.83 -0.04 -14.82
N GLY A 135 -2.40 1.16 -14.72
CA GLY A 135 -2.11 2.25 -15.64
C GLY A 135 -0.65 2.72 -15.55
N CYS A 136 -0.12 2.88 -14.33
CA CYS A 136 1.30 3.20 -14.12
C CYS A 136 2.21 2.12 -14.72
N LYS A 137 1.87 0.84 -14.54
CA LYS A 137 2.61 -0.28 -15.11
C LYS A 137 2.60 -0.22 -16.65
N LYS A 138 1.44 0.03 -17.26
CA LYS A 138 1.31 0.19 -18.72
C LYS A 138 2.16 1.36 -19.24
N LEU A 139 2.18 2.51 -18.54
CA LEU A 139 3.02 3.66 -18.94
C LEU A 139 4.50 3.28 -18.95
N ILE A 140 4.97 2.51 -17.99
CA ILE A 140 6.38 2.13 -17.87
C ILE A 140 6.74 1.02 -18.85
N GLU A 141 5.97 -0.08 -18.88
CA GLU A 141 6.33 -1.27 -19.66
C GLU A 141 6.04 -1.13 -21.15
N ARG A 142 4.88 -0.55 -21.51
CA ARG A 142 4.46 -0.44 -22.91
C ARG A 142 5.01 0.81 -23.60
N TYR A 143 5.03 1.93 -22.87
CA TYR A 143 5.43 3.23 -23.45
C TYR A 143 6.85 3.64 -23.08
N GLY A 144 7.59 2.79 -22.34
CA GLY A 144 9.01 2.98 -22.03
C GLY A 144 9.34 4.15 -21.13
N LEU A 145 8.37 4.67 -20.37
CA LEU A 145 8.61 5.75 -19.42
C LEU A 145 9.37 5.21 -18.21
N THR A 146 10.21 6.06 -17.64
CA THR A 146 10.77 5.82 -16.30
C THR A 146 9.71 6.11 -15.24
N GLN A 147 9.88 5.58 -14.01
CA GLN A 147 9.01 5.91 -12.89
C GLN A 147 8.99 7.40 -12.56
N GLU A 148 10.09 8.09 -12.82
CA GLU A 148 10.23 9.54 -12.58
C GLU A 148 9.45 10.35 -13.62
N GLU A 149 9.55 10.00 -14.89
CA GLU A 149 8.78 10.61 -15.98
C GLU A 149 7.27 10.37 -15.79
N ALA A 150 6.87 9.13 -15.44
CA ALA A 150 5.47 8.84 -15.14
C ALA A 150 4.94 9.66 -13.95
N ALA A 151 5.77 9.82 -12.90
CA ALA A 151 5.42 10.64 -11.73
C ALA A 151 5.22 12.11 -12.11
N LYS A 152 6.17 12.71 -12.85
CA LYS A 152 6.10 14.09 -13.34
C LYS A 152 4.82 14.33 -14.14
N ARG A 153 4.49 13.42 -15.07
CA ARG A 153 3.32 13.54 -15.95
C ARG A 153 1.97 13.35 -15.23
N LEU A 154 1.95 12.53 -14.18
CA LEU A 154 0.76 12.31 -13.37
C LEU A 154 0.63 13.31 -12.20
N GLY A 155 1.55 14.27 -12.07
CA GLY A 155 1.55 15.21 -10.94
C GLY A 155 1.75 14.52 -9.57
N LYS A 156 2.41 13.35 -9.56
CA LYS A 156 2.61 12.53 -8.35
C LYS A 156 4.09 12.40 -8.02
N SER A 157 4.42 12.02 -6.78
CA SER A 157 5.81 11.72 -6.43
C SER A 157 6.24 10.36 -6.99
N ARG A 158 7.55 10.18 -7.28
CA ARG A 158 8.11 8.89 -7.68
C ARG A 158 7.79 7.79 -6.68
N SER A 159 7.81 8.10 -5.39
CA SER A 159 7.46 7.15 -4.33
C SER A 159 5.99 6.73 -4.39
N ALA A 160 5.07 7.63 -4.78
CA ALA A 160 3.67 7.30 -4.98
C ALA A 160 3.49 6.29 -6.13
N ILE A 161 4.17 6.50 -7.27
CA ILE A 161 4.15 5.55 -8.39
C ILE A 161 4.71 4.19 -7.99
N THR A 162 5.87 4.18 -7.30
CA THR A 162 6.47 2.92 -6.82
C THR A 162 5.52 2.18 -5.87
N ASN A 163 4.87 2.89 -4.95
CA ASN A 163 3.92 2.29 -4.01
C ASN A 163 2.66 1.78 -4.73
N ALA A 164 2.12 2.53 -5.70
CA ALA A 164 1.01 2.07 -6.51
C ALA A 164 1.35 0.75 -7.24
N MET A 165 2.48 0.71 -7.95
CA MET A 165 2.91 -0.50 -8.66
C MET A 165 3.10 -1.71 -7.74
N ARG A 166 3.53 -1.51 -6.50
CA ARG A 166 3.65 -2.60 -5.53
C ARG A 166 2.32 -3.27 -5.21
N LEU A 167 1.19 -2.58 -5.34
CA LEU A 167 -0.13 -3.16 -5.11
C LEU A 167 -0.44 -4.33 -6.06
N LEU A 168 0.18 -4.35 -7.24
CA LEU A 168 0.04 -5.46 -8.19
C LEU A 168 0.69 -6.77 -7.72
N ASN A 169 1.54 -6.72 -6.69
CA ASN A 169 2.13 -7.92 -6.06
C ASN A 169 1.19 -8.57 -5.04
N LEU A 170 0.05 -7.97 -4.74
CA LEU A 170 -0.97 -8.58 -3.90
C LEU A 170 -1.64 -9.76 -4.62
N PRO A 171 -2.07 -10.81 -3.89
CA PRO A 171 -2.91 -11.85 -4.44
C PRO A 171 -4.17 -11.29 -5.09
N GLU A 172 -4.69 -11.96 -6.12
CA GLU A 172 -5.86 -11.49 -6.87
C GLU A 172 -7.07 -11.24 -5.96
N TYR A 173 -7.34 -12.17 -5.06
CA TYR A 173 -8.38 -12.02 -4.03
C TYR A 173 -8.26 -10.69 -3.26
N VAL A 174 -7.06 -10.35 -2.79
CA VAL A 174 -6.84 -9.11 -2.04
C VAL A 174 -6.98 -7.86 -2.93
N ARG A 175 -6.54 -7.96 -4.20
CA ARG A 175 -6.73 -6.86 -5.17
C ARG A 175 -8.21 -6.57 -5.41
N ASP A 176 -9.05 -7.62 -5.47
CA ASP A 176 -10.49 -7.45 -5.63
C ASP A 176 -11.12 -6.75 -4.42
N GLN A 177 -10.70 -7.07 -3.20
CA GLN A 177 -11.13 -6.36 -1.99
C GLN A 177 -10.68 -4.87 -1.97
N VAL A 178 -9.55 -4.56 -2.62
CA VAL A 178 -9.12 -3.16 -2.80
C VAL A 178 -9.99 -2.44 -3.84
N ARG A 179 -10.39 -3.12 -4.94
CA ARG A 179 -11.28 -2.57 -5.98
C ARG A 179 -12.68 -2.29 -5.44
N THR A 180 -13.22 -3.18 -4.59
CA THR A 180 -14.53 -2.99 -3.96
C THR A 180 -14.51 -1.94 -2.84
N GLY A 181 -13.33 -1.59 -2.32
CA GLY A 181 -13.16 -0.62 -1.23
C GLY A 181 -13.22 -1.23 0.17
N ASP A 182 -13.40 -2.56 0.31
CA ASP A 182 -13.38 -3.27 1.58
C ASP A 182 -12.00 -3.19 2.26
N ILE A 183 -10.94 -3.08 1.44
CA ILE A 183 -9.57 -2.85 1.87
C ILE A 183 -9.05 -1.54 1.28
N SER A 184 -8.67 -0.59 2.13
CA SER A 184 -8.08 0.67 1.68
C SER A 184 -6.64 0.49 1.15
N ALA A 185 -6.14 1.46 0.37
CA ALA A 185 -4.75 1.47 -0.09
C ALA A 185 -3.72 1.42 1.06
N GLY A 186 -4.06 1.97 2.24
CA GLY A 186 -3.24 1.88 3.44
C GLY A 186 -3.13 0.45 3.98
N HIS A 187 -4.26 -0.26 4.07
CA HIS A 187 -4.31 -1.68 4.44
C HIS A 187 -3.53 -2.54 3.45
N ALA A 188 -3.75 -2.33 2.15
CA ALA A 188 -3.05 -3.03 1.07
C ALA A 188 -1.52 -2.87 1.18
N LYS A 189 -1.04 -1.66 1.51
CA LYS A 189 0.38 -1.40 1.75
C LYS A 189 0.92 -2.17 2.97
N ALA A 190 0.14 -2.28 4.05
CA ALA A 190 0.53 -3.06 5.23
C ALA A 190 0.66 -4.55 4.89
N LEU A 191 -0.30 -5.10 4.11
CA LEU A 191 -0.30 -6.50 3.66
C LEU A 191 0.94 -6.87 2.84
N LEU A 192 1.48 -5.95 2.03
CA LEU A 192 2.71 -6.15 1.24
C LEU A 192 3.98 -6.36 2.10
N SER A 193 3.92 -6.19 3.41
CA SER A 193 5.01 -6.52 4.32
C SER A 193 5.09 -8.00 4.67
N LEU A 194 4.06 -8.77 4.33
CA LEU A 194 4.00 -10.23 4.53
C LEU A 194 4.72 -10.95 3.39
N GLY A 195 5.32 -12.11 3.71
CA GLY A 195 6.19 -12.83 2.77
C GLY A 195 5.45 -13.81 1.87
N SER A 196 4.21 -14.23 2.19
CA SER A 196 3.48 -15.20 1.39
C SER A 196 2.07 -14.74 1.03
N PRO A 197 1.57 -15.13 -0.16
CA PRO A 197 0.21 -14.84 -0.60
C PRO A 197 -0.88 -15.32 0.37
N GLU A 198 -0.67 -16.47 1.01
CA GLU A 198 -1.60 -17.07 1.96
C GLU A 198 -1.71 -16.21 3.23
N GLN A 199 -0.56 -15.70 3.72
CA GLN A 199 -0.54 -14.79 4.86
C GLN A 199 -1.22 -13.46 4.53
N MET A 200 -1.02 -12.94 3.31
CA MET A 200 -1.68 -11.71 2.85
C MET A 200 -3.20 -11.90 2.82
N SER A 201 -3.70 -13.01 2.28
CA SER A 201 -5.13 -13.31 2.21
C SER A 201 -5.73 -13.51 3.62
N ALA A 202 -5.09 -14.30 4.47
CA ALA A 202 -5.56 -14.51 5.85
C ALA A 202 -5.56 -13.23 6.70
N ALA A 203 -4.60 -12.33 6.48
CA ALA A 203 -4.57 -11.05 7.14
C ALA A 203 -5.67 -10.10 6.59
N ALA A 204 -5.94 -10.14 5.28
CA ALA A 204 -7.01 -9.40 4.65
C ALA A 204 -8.38 -9.77 5.24
N ASP A 205 -8.66 -11.07 5.38
CA ASP A 205 -9.90 -11.56 6.00
C ASP A 205 -10.07 -11.05 7.43
N GLN A 206 -9.00 -11.02 8.22
CA GLN A 206 -9.04 -10.51 9.58
C GLN A 206 -9.26 -8.99 9.64
N ILE A 207 -8.69 -8.24 8.70
CA ILE A 207 -8.86 -6.79 8.57
C ILE A 207 -10.33 -6.47 8.30
N ILE A 208 -10.94 -7.16 7.33
CA ILE A 208 -12.35 -6.97 6.95
C ILE A 208 -13.27 -7.41 8.10
N ALA A 209 -13.10 -8.63 8.63
CA ALA A 209 -13.97 -9.18 9.65
C ALA A 209 -14.01 -8.35 10.95
N LYS A 210 -12.94 -7.61 11.27
CA LYS A 210 -12.81 -6.83 12.50
C LYS A 210 -12.84 -5.32 12.28
N ASP A 211 -13.09 -4.88 11.05
CA ASP A 211 -13.07 -3.46 10.63
C ASP A 211 -11.85 -2.72 11.20
N MET A 212 -10.66 -3.28 10.93
CA MET A 212 -9.42 -2.78 11.53
C MET A 212 -9.00 -1.46 10.88
N SER A 213 -8.47 -0.55 11.69
CA SER A 213 -7.76 0.63 11.19
C SER A 213 -6.42 0.24 10.55
N VAL A 214 -5.85 1.10 9.70
CA VAL A 214 -4.53 0.88 9.06
C VAL A 214 -3.45 0.58 10.09
N ARG A 215 -3.43 1.29 11.23
CA ARG A 215 -2.46 1.06 12.32
C ARG A 215 -2.59 -0.33 12.95
N GLN A 216 -3.81 -0.82 13.12
CA GLN A 216 -4.07 -2.17 13.63
C GLN A 216 -3.65 -3.23 12.62
N ALA A 217 -3.91 -3.00 11.32
CA ALA A 217 -3.46 -3.86 10.24
C ALA A 217 -1.93 -3.93 10.15
N GLU A 218 -1.22 -2.81 10.29
CA GLU A 218 0.25 -2.78 10.36
C GLU A 218 0.78 -3.58 11.57
N ALA A 219 0.13 -3.45 12.73
CA ALA A 219 0.50 -4.22 13.92
C ALA A 219 0.26 -5.72 13.73
N LEU A 220 -0.87 -6.11 13.11
CA LEU A 220 -1.19 -7.49 12.74
C LEU A 220 -0.13 -8.05 11.79
N CYS A 221 0.15 -7.37 10.70
CA CYS A 221 1.15 -7.80 9.70
C CYS A 221 2.55 -7.93 10.35
N ARG A 222 2.95 -6.99 11.22
CA ARG A 222 4.21 -7.07 11.96
C ARG A 222 4.27 -8.28 12.91
N LYS A 223 3.12 -8.67 13.48
CA LYS A 223 3.03 -9.88 14.31
C LYS A 223 3.15 -11.15 13.48
N MET A 224 2.50 -11.17 12.31
CA MET A 224 2.50 -12.32 11.40
C MET A 224 3.83 -12.49 10.64
N SER A 225 4.53 -11.38 10.32
CA SER A 225 5.82 -11.41 9.64
C SER A 225 6.98 -11.83 10.54
N LYS A 226 6.82 -11.76 11.87
CA LYS A 226 7.82 -12.35 12.76
C LYS A 226 7.78 -13.85 12.54
N PRO A 227 8.91 -14.50 12.24
CA PRO A 227 8.98 -15.94 12.28
C PRO A 227 8.40 -16.37 13.65
N PRO A 228 7.60 -17.44 13.72
CA PRO A 228 7.19 -17.97 14.99
C PRO A 228 8.49 -17.99 15.81
N LYS A 229 8.50 -17.30 16.99
CA LYS A 229 9.60 -17.51 17.92
C LYS A 229 9.74 -19.03 17.92
N PRO A 230 10.93 -19.59 17.62
CA PRO A 230 11.09 -21.01 17.74
C PRO A 230 10.46 -21.30 19.10
N ALA A 231 9.40 -22.11 19.11
CA ALA A 231 8.88 -22.65 20.34
C ALA A 231 10.17 -22.93 21.09
N LYS A 232 10.37 -22.33 22.29
CA LYS A 232 11.54 -22.73 23.07
C LYS A 232 11.51 -24.22 22.91
N GLU A 233 12.31 -24.74 22.00
CA GLU A 233 12.74 -26.09 22.11
C GLU A 233 13.25 -26.07 23.52
N GLU A 234 12.44 -26.59 24.43
CA GLU A 234 13.00 -27.12 25.66
C GLU A 234 14.09 -28.00 25.10
N ASP A 235 15.32 -27.44 25.16
CA ASP A 235 16.50 -28.15 24.75
C ASP A 235 16.34 -29.52 25.37
N ALA A 236 15.98 -30.48 24.53
CA ALA A 236 16.15 -31.89 24.85
C ALA A 236 17.65 -32.22 24.94
N PHE A 237 18.43 -31.15 25.18
CA PHE A 237 19.79 -31.20 25.70
C PHE A 237 19.63 -31.64 27.14
N THR A 238 19.91 -32.91 27.35
CA THR A 238 20.14 -33.62 28.62
C THR A 238 20.40 -32.59 29.72
N ARG A 239 19.35 -32.21 30.47
CA ARG A 239 19.53 -31.38 31.67
C ARG A 239 20.55 -32.13 32.50
N PRO A 240 21.62 -31.47 33.01
CA PRO A 240 22.63 -32.16 33.81
C PRO A 240 21.91 -32.93 34.90
N VAL A 241 22.20 -34.20 35.02
CA VAL A 241 21.59 -35.11 35.99
C VAL A 241 21.53 -34.47 37.37
N LEU A 242 22.59 -33.74 37.73
CA LEU A 242 22.71 -33.00 38.98
C LEU A 242 21.58 -31.93 39.13
N ALA A 243 21.20 -31.21 38.08
CA ALA A 243 20.15 -30.20 38.18
C ALA A 243 18.79 -30.81 38.46
N VAL A 244 18.50 -31.95 37.79
CA VAL A 244 17.24 -32.72 37.99
C VAL A 244 17.18 -33.36 39.37
N GLU A 245 18.28 -33.92 39.85
CA GLU A 245 18.40 -34.50 41.22
C GLU A 245 18.19 -33.43 42.29
N VAL A 246 18.81 -32.25 42.14
CA VAL A 246 18.66 -31.14 43.07
C VAL A 246 17.24 -30.59 43.06
N GLU A 247 16.61 -30.43 41.88
CA GLU A 247 15.20 -30.04 41.80
C GLU A 247 14.28 -31.02 42.54
N GLY A 248 14.50 -32.32 42.35
CA GLY A 248 13.73 -33.39 43.03
C GLY A 248 13.89 -33.33 44.54
N ALA A 249 15.13 -33.31 45.03
CA ALA A 249 15.44 -33.29 46.47
C ALA A 249 14.89 -32.01 47.15
N LEU A 250 15.04 -30.86 46.52
CA LEU A 250 14.52 -29.61 47.08
C LEU A 250 12.98 -29.56 47.03
N LYS A 251 12.33 -30.10 46.00
CA LYS A 251 10.88 -30.19 45.92
C LYS A 251 10.31 -31.08 47.03
N GLU A 252 10.96 -32.20 47.31
CA GLU A 252 10.55 -33.08 48.41
C GLU A 252 10.73 -32.42 49.77
N THR A 253 11.81 -31.65 49.96
CA THR A 253 12.13 -30.99 51.23
C THR A 253 11.28 -29.73 51.47
N THR A 254 11.03 -28.94 50.44
CA THR A 254 10.34 -27.66 50.57
C THR A 254 8.84 -27.74 50.32
N GLY A 255 8.34 -28.79 49.64
CA GLY A 255 6.96 -28.95 49.22
C GLY A 255 6.53 -27.90 48.13
N SER A 256 7.48 -27.19 47.54
CA SER A 256 7.23 -26.12 46.57
C SER A 256 7.78 -26.46 45.19
N GLU A 257 7.33 -25.70 44.19
CA GLU A 257 7.92 -25.80 42.87
C GLU A 257 9.33 -25.23 42.86
N VAL A 258 10.29 -26.06 42.43
CA VAL A 258 11.70 -25.73 42.34
C VAL A 258 12.17 -25.90 40.93
N HIS A 259 12.93 -24.94 40.40
CA HIS A 259 13.52 -24.99 39.08
C HIS A 259 14.98 -24.54 39.14
N VAL A 260 15.88 -25.28 38.50
CA VAL A 260 17.31 -25.01 38.44
C VAL A 260 17.72 -24.70 37.02
N ASP A 261 18.05 -23.46 36.76
CA ASP A 261 18.73 -23.04 35.52
C ASP A 261 20.23 -23.27 35.68
N TYR A 262 20.80 -24.28 35.00
CA TYR A 262 22.20 -24.63 35.10
C TYR A 262 22.91 -24.53 33.74
N LYS A 263 24.05 -23.81 33.71
CA LYS A 263 24.88 -23.67 32.51
C LYS A 263 26.37 -23.55 32.88
N GLY A 264 27.16 -24.57 32.50
CA GLY A 264 28.63 -24.48 32.62
C GLY A 264 29.17 -24.23 34.03
N GLY A 265 28.63 -24.88 35.06
CA GLY A 265 29.06 -24.74 36.44
C GLY A 265 28.46 -23.54 37.21
N LYS A 266 27.59 -22.78 36.58
CA LYS A 266 26.84 -21.65 37.16
C LYS A 266 25.35 -21.83 36.91
N GLY A 267 24.52 -21.32 37.82
CA GLY A 267 23.07 -21.42 37.65
C GLY A 267 22.31 -20.52 38.60
N VAL A 268 20.99 -20.53 38.44
CA VAL A 268 20.03 -19.83 39.27
C VAL A 268 19.04 -20.87 39.79
N LEU A 269 18.76 -20.85 41.07
CA LEU A 269 17.75 -21.66 41.72
C LEU A 269 16.51 -20.81 41.93
N HIS A 270 15.39 -21.25 41.36
CA HIS A 270 14.09 -20.64 41.53
C HIS A 270 13.24 -21.52 42.45
N ILE A 271 12.79 -20.98 43.56
CA ILE A 271 11.89 -21.67 44.51
C ILE A 271 10.63 -20.81 44.62
N ALA A 272 9.46 -21.39 44.28
CA ALA A 272 8.19 -20.70 44.50
C ALA A 272 7.78 -20.76 45.97
N PHE A 273 7.30 -19.64 46.54
CA PHE A 273 6.67 -19.61 47.86
C PHE A 273 5.30 -18.92 47.75
N TYR A 274 4.40 -19.31 48.63
CA TYR A 274 2.99 -18.89 48.58
C TYR A 274 2.54 -18.18 49.87
N SER A 275 3.46 -18.01 50.85
CA SER A 275 3.22 -17.28 52.10
C SER A 275 4.52 -16.76 52.69
N ASP A 276 4.43 -15.73 53.53
CA ASP A 276 5.59 -15.15 54.26
C ASP A 276 6.19 -16.17 55.22
N ALA A 277 5.38 -17.00 55.88
CA ALA A 277 5.85 -18.07 56.75
C ALA A 277 6.70 -19.11 55.98
N GLN A 278 6.34 -19.42 54.75
CA GLN A 278 7.09 -20.34 53.89
C GLN A 278 8.42 -19.70 53.45
N LEU A 279 8.42 -18.39 53.14
CA LEU A 279 9.66 -17.66 52.83
C LEU A 279 10.64 -17.64 54.01
N GLN A 280 10.13 -17.42 55.23
CA GLN A 280 10.94 -17.49 56.47
C GLN A 280 11.52 -18.88 56.70
N GLN A 281 10.73 -19.93 56.44
CA GLN A 281 11.20 -21.33 56.56
C GLN A 281 12.32 -21.60 55.52
N PHE A 282 12.23 -21.09 54.31
CA PHE A 282 13.26 -21.25 53.29
C PHE A 282 14.55 -20.49 53.68
N ALA A 283 14.42 -19.29 54.23
CA ALA A 283 15.54 -18.50 54.73
C ALA A 283 16.25 -19.24 55.90
N GLY A 284 15.48 -19.86 56.79
CA GLY A 284 16.01 -20.67 57.91
C GLY A 284 16.73 -21.93 57.40
N LEU A 285 16.21 -22.62 56.37
CA LEU A 285 16.88 -23.78 55.78
C LEU A 285 18.24 -23.44 55.14
N LEU A 286 18.38 -22.20 54.62
CA LEU A 286 19.65 -21.71 54.08
C LEU A 286 20.66 -21.25 55.17
N GLY A 287 20.26 -21.29 56.44
CA GLY A 287 21.12 -20.99 57.61
C GLY A 287 21.56 -19.54 57.75
N GLN A 288 20.86 -18.60 57.09
CA GLN A 288 21.19 -17.19 57.08
C GLN A 288 20.09 -16.28 57.66
N TYR A 289 18.97 -16.83 58.09
CA TYR A 289 17.84 -16.06 58.59
C TYR A 289 17.45 -16.52 60.00
N ASP A 290 17.60 -15.60 60.95
CA ASP A 290 17.08 -15.78 62.31
C ASP A 290 15.89 -14.83 62.49
N PRO A 291 14.64 -15.33 62.62
CA PRO A 291 13.46 -14.49 62.72
C PRO A 291 13.46 -13.64 64.01
N GLU A 292 14.13 -14.05 65.07
CA GLU A 292 14.21 -13.23 66.31
C GLU A 292 15.11 -12.01 66.12
N GLN A 293 16.26 -12.15 65.45
CA GLN A 293 17.15 -11.04 65.13
C GLN A 293 16.55 -10.09 64.10
N ALA A 294 15.75 -10.58 63.17
CA ALA A 294 15.07 -9.74 62.16
C ALA A 294 13.91 -8.94 62.74
N ALA A 295 13.22 -9.46 63.76
CA ALA A 295 12.17 -8.72 64.47
C ALA A 295 12.74 -7.59 65.32
N GLU A 296 13.91 -7.77 65.95
CA GLU A 296 14.63 -6.74 66.71
C GLU A 296 15.17 -5.61 65.82
N ALA A 297 15.59 -5.94 64.60
CA ALA A 297 16.07 -4.96 63.64
C ALA A 297 14.93 -4.14 62.96
N ALA A 298 13.69 -4.62 62.98
CA ALA A 298 12.50 -3.98 62.36
C ALA A 298 11.76 -3.02 63.33
N ASP A 299 12.11 -2.98 64.63
CA ASP A 299 11.53 -2.06 65.60
C ASP A 299 12.60 -1.04 66.12
N PRO A 300 12.85 0.07 65.39
CA PRO A 300 13.77 1.12 65.83
C PRO A 300 13.14 2.08 66.83
N SER A 301 11.98 1.78 67.43
CA SER A 301 11.26 2.67 68.35
C SER A 301 11.40 2.25 69.84
N GLY A 302 12.42 1.51 70.20
CA GLY A 302 12.80 1.21 71.58
C GLY A 302 13.73 2.24 72.13
N GLU A 303 13.20 3.22 72.91
CA GLU A 303 13.82 3.98 74.02
C GLU A 303 14.77 5.13 73.70
N SER A 304 14.19 6.31 73.79
CA SER A 304 14.90 7.42 74.50
C SER A 304 13.88 8.16 75.35
N GLU A 305 13.64 7.63 76.57
CA GLU A 305 13.25 8.39 77.72
C GLU A 305 14.12 8.01 78.91
N ALA A 306 15.07 8.90 79.22
CA ALA A 306 15.54 9.20 80.55
C ALA A 306 16.50 10.43 80.53
#